data_78062b017008df84601b7d3116b441bb
#
_entry.id   78062b017008df84601b7d3116b441bb
#
_cell.length_a   1.000
_cell.length_b   1.000
_cell.length_c   1.000
_cell.angle_alpha   90.00
_cell.angle_beta   90.00
_cell.angle_gamma   90.00
#
_symmetry.space_group_name_H-M   'P 1'
#
loop_
_entity.id
_entity.type
_entity.pdbx_description
1 polymer ?
#
loop_
_entity_poly.entity_id
_entity_poly.type
_entity_poly.pdbx_seq_one_letter_code
_entity_poly.pdbx_strand_id
1 'polypeptide(L)'
;MPNHTLNGVPEWAYGVTDWLELGAYLPLYSWTNTGALPNRWRNCVPSLSCRTPRSGAFFTVINFELSFNALYWEPTRNSGEIRPIIGVRIGPVDLIANPILDTAFQGLGALDFAPAARVAYNFSENWAVALEHYADYGQLSHLEPPSGQRQTLFAVVDYKSDPLSVDFGIGHGFTAASDALVLKMILSHDF
;
A
#
# COMPACT_ATOMS: atom_id res chain seq x y z
N MET A 1 -14.96 -8.19 -10.20
CA MET A 1 -15.07 -7.80 -8.77
C MET A 1 -16.45 -7.19 -8.55
N PRO A 2 -17.04 -7.29 -7.35
CA PRO A 2 -18.30 -6.60 -7.08
C PRO A 2 -18.07 -5.09 -7.21
N ASN A 3 -18.91 -4.41 -8.00
CA ASN A 3 -18.92 -2.96 -8.08
C ASN A 3 -19.34 -2.37 -6.72
N HIS A 4 -18.73 -1.27 -6.32
CA HIS A 4 -19.02 -0.55 -5.07
C HIS A 4 -18.66 -1.35 -3.80
N THR A 5 -17.36 -1.47 -3.54
CA THR A 5 -16.82 -2.06 -2.31
C THR A 5 -16.23 -0.98 -1.42
N LEU A 6 -16.57 -0.98 -0.13
CA LEU A 6 -15.92 -0.19 0.91
C LEU A 6 -15.15 -1.12 1.85
N ASN A 7 -13.86 -0.91 1.97
CA ASN A 7 -12.98 -1.67 2.86
C ASN A 7 -12.52 -0.80 4.03
N GLY A 8 -12.44 -1.37 5.22
CA GLY A 8 -11.87 -0.72 6.40
C GLY A 8 -10.73 -1.55 6.98
N VAL A 9 -9.55 -0.94 7.02
CA VAL A 9 -8.31 -1.59 7.48
C VAL A 9 -7.61 -0.65 8.46
N PRO A 10 -7.87 -0.76 9.78
CA PRO A 10 -7.03 -0.10 10.76
C PRO A 10 -5.65 -0.73 10.82
N GLU A 11 -4.68 0.13 11.04
CA GLU A 11 -3.27 -0.19 11.19
C GLU A 11 -2.76 0.37 12.52
N TRP A 12 -1.91 -0.38 13.21
CA TRP A 12 -1.14 0.08 14.35
C TRP A 12 0.34 -0.11 14.04
N ALA A 13 1.13 0.90 14.34
CA ALA A 13 2.58 0.85 14.22
C ALA A 13 3.22 1.32 15.52
N TYR A 14 4.31 0.66 15.93
CA TYR A 14 5.09 1.00 17.11
C TYR A 14 6.58 1.02 16.78
N GLY A 15 7.21 2.16 16.96
CA GLY A 15 8.65 2.32 16.83
C GLY A 15 9.37 1.67 18.00
N VAL A 16 10.04 0.54 17.76
CA VAL A 16 10.82 -0.18 18.76
C VAL A 16 12.18 0.49 18.98
N THR A 17 12.77 0.98 17.90
CA THR A 17 14.01 1.75 17.87
C THR A 17 13.94 2.80 16.76
N ASP A 18 14.95 3.67 16.64
CA ASP A 18 15.02 4.68 15.58
C ASP A 18 15.02 4.09 14.16
N TRP A 19 15.36 2.80 14.03
CA TRP A 19 15.46 2.10 12.76
C TRP A 19 14.49 0.92 12.60
N LEU A 20 13.80 0.52 13.68
CA LEU A 20 12.90 -0.64 13.68
C LEU A 20 11.51 -0.26 14.15
N GLU A 21 10.51 -0.57 13.32
CA GLU A 21 9.09 -0.41 13.61
C GLU A 21 8.38 -1.74 13.43
N LEU A 22 7.47 -2.05 14.34
CA LEU A 22 6.55 -3.17 14.25
C LEU A 22 5.14 -2.65 14.01
N GLY A 23 4.42 -3.27 13.09
CA GLY A 23 3.05 -2.91 12.76
C GLY A 23 2.12 -4.12 12.68
N ALA A 24 0.86 -3.83 12.68
CA ALA A 24 -0.20 -4.81 12.43
C ALA A 24 -1.37 -4.17 11.70
N TYR A 25 -1.81 -4.78 10.62
CA TYR A 25 -3.02 -4.43 9.89
C TYR A 25 -4.12 -5.43 10.26
N LEU A 26 -5.30 -4.92 10.51
CA LEU A 26 -6.49 -5.73 10.78
C LEU A 26 -7.61 -5.36 9.80
N PRO A 27 -7.71 -6.00 8.62
CA PRO A 27 -8.85 -5.81 7.75
C PRO A 27 -10.13 -6.16 8.50
N LEU A 28 -10.96 -5.16 8.86
CA LEU A 28 -12.13 -5.37 9.70
C LEU A 28 -13.37 -5.75 8.92
N TYR A 29 -13.58 -5.12 7.77
CA TYR A 29 -14.78 -5.33 6.99
C TYR A 29 -14.58 -5.00 5.50
N SER A 30 -15.40 -5.64 4.69
CA SER A 30 -15.71 -5.20 3.34
C SER A 30 -17.21 -5.07 3.19
N TRP A 31 -17.67 -3.93 2.76
CA TRP A 31 -19.06 -3.68 2.44
C TRP A 31 -19.22 -3.63 0.93
N THR A 32 -20.02 -4.54 0.39
CA THR A 32 -20.33 -4.64 -1.03
C THR A 32 -21.79 -4.33 -1.29
N ASN A 33 -22.19 -4.18 -2.55
CA ASN A 33 -23.59 -4.04 -2.93
C ASN A 33 -24.48 -5.26 -2.56
N THR A 34 -23.87 -6.40 -2.22
CA THR A 34 -24.59 -7.62 -1.79
C THR A 34 -24.63 -7.78 -0.26
N GLY A 35 -24.04 -6.89 0.49
CA GLY A 35 -24.04 -6.88 1.95
C GLY A 35 -22.67 -6.66 2.58
N ALA A 36 -22.66 -6.54 3.91
CA ALA A 36 -21.43 -6.43 4.69
C ALA A 36 -20.86 -7.81 4.99
N LEU A 37 -19.56 -7.97 4.74
CA LEU A 37 -18.80 -9.16 5.10
C LEU A 37 -17.86 -8.78 6.23
N PRO A 38 -18.24 -9.03 7.50
CA PRO A 38 -17.34 -8.77 8.62
C PRO A 38 -16.18 -9.75 8.56
N ASN A 39 -14.99 -9.23 8.69
CA ASN A 39 -13.81 -10.06 8.81
C ASN A 39 -13.79 -10.73 10.19
N ARG A 40 -13.98 -12.04 10.23
CA ARG A 40 -13.93 -12.82 11.46
C ARG A 40 -12.47 -13.07 11.85
N TRP A 41 -11.74 -12.08 12.37
CA TRP A 41 -10.43 -12.23 13.06
C TRP A 41 -9.40 -13.18 12.38
N ARG A 42 -9.57 -13.48 11.11
CA ARG A 42 -8.73 -14.44 10.37
C ARG A 42 -7.73 -13.78 9.43
N ASN A 43 -7.82 -12.46 9.27
CA ASN A 43 -6.82 -11.70 8.52
C ASN A 43 -6.07 -10.84 9.53
N CYS A 44 -4.82 -11.15 9.75
CA CYS A 44 -3.88 -10.33 10.49
C CYS A 44 -2.63 -10.22 9.61
N VAL A 45 -2.14 -9.01 9.46
CA VAL A 45 -0.92 -8.74 8.69
C VAL A 45 0.07 -8.07 9.64
N PRO A 46 0.91 -8.84 10.37
CA PRO A 46 2.04 -8.26 11.07
C PRO A 46 3.04 -7.70 10.05
N SER A 47 3.55 -6.53 10.34
CA SER A 47 4.56 -5.85 9.52
C SER A 47 5.81 -5.54 10.33
N LEU A 48 6.94 -5.52 9.64
CA LEU A 48 8.25 -5.16 10.17
C LEU A 48 8.89 -4.17 9.22
N SER A 49 9.13 -2.94 9.67
CA SER A 49 9.79 -1.91 8.88
C SER A 49 11.18 -1.63 9.43
N CYS A 50 12.21 -1.74 8.56
CA CYS A 50 13.57 -1.38 8.86
C CYS A 50 13.96 -0.12 8.08
N ARG A 51 14.29 0.95 8.80
CA ARG A 51 14.70 2.24 8.21
C ARG A 51 16.22 2.38 8.22
N THR A 52 16.77 2.86 7.12
CA THR A 52 18.16 3.33 7.13
C THR A 52 18.22 4.78 7.64
N PRO A 53 19.32 5.17 8.33
CA PRO A 53 19.54 6.58 8.63
C PRO A 53 19.46 7.43 7.36
N ARG A 54 18.78 8.56 7.45
CA ARG A 54 18.73 9.49 6.32
C ARG A 54 20.12 9.99 5.97
N SER A 55 20.51 9.84 4.72
CA SER A 55 21.73 10.43 4.17
C SER A 55 21.36 11.62 3.29
N GLY A 56 21.33 12.81 3.89
CA GLY A 56 20.91 14.02 3.19
C GLY A 56 19.46 13.95 2.72
N ALA A 57 19.25 14.06 1.40
CA ALA A 57 17.92 14.02 0.78
C ALA A 57 17.38 12.60 0.56
N PHE A 58 18.22 11.57 0.71
CA PHE A 58 17.89 10.18 0.38
C PHE A 58 17.49 9.39 1.63
N PHE A 59 16.50 8.50 1.47
CA PHE A 59 16.11 7.54 2.50
C PHE A 59 15.70 6.22 1.89
N THR A 60 15.87 5.14 2.64
CA THR A 60 15.34 3.82 2.29
C THR A 60 14.68 3.19 3.51
N VAL A 61 13.61 2.43 3.24
CA VAL A 61 12.94 1.57 4.21
C VAL A 61 12.74 0.22 3.55
N ILE A 62 12.83 -0.86 4.28
CA ILE A 62 12.37 -2.18 3.83
C ILE A 62 11.25 -2.59 4.78
N ASN A 63 10.07 -2.80 4.22
CA ASN A 63 8.93 -3.34 4.94
C ASN A 63 8.73 -4.80 4.56
N PHE A 64 8.47 -5.64 5.57
CA PHE A 64 8.11 -7.05 5.42
C PHE A 64 6.73 -7.25 6.04
N GLU A 65 5.84 -7.88 5.30
CA GLU A 65 4.50 -8.22 5.77
C GLU A 65 4.26 -9.71 5.65
N LEU A 66 3.58 -10.28 6.67
CA LEU A 66 3.10 -11.65 6.65
C LEU A 66 1.58 -11.63 6.79
N SER A 67 0.88 -12.10 5.77
CA SER A 67 -0.58 -12.11 5.75
C SER A 67 -1.11 -13.50 6.08
N PHE A 68 -2.06 -13.55 7.03
CA PHE A 68 -2.86 -14.73 7.33
C PHE A 68 -4.27 -14.48 6.78
N ASN A 69 -4.56 -15.04 5.60
CA ASN A 69 -5.75 -14.71 4.82
C ASN A 69 -6.92 -15.65 5.12
N ALA A 70 -8.13 -15.10 5.14
CA ALA A 70 -9.33 -15.91 5.05
C ALA A 70 -9.49 -16.37 3.59
N LEU A 71 -9.68 -17.68 3.36
CA LEU A 71 -9.84 -18.25 2.02
C LEU A 71 -11.05 -17.70 1.23
N TYR A 72 -11.89 -16.92 1.87
CA TYR A 72 -12.97 -16.21 1.23
C TYR A 72 -12.48 -15.01 0.38
N TRP A 73 -11.37 -14.37 0.81
CA TRP A 73 -10.83 -13.16 0.18
C TRP A 73 -9.67 -13.48 -0.76
N GLU A 74 -8.83 -14.43 -0.32
CA GLU A 74 -7.61 -14.81 -1.01
C GLU A 74 -7.54 -16.33 -1.18
N PRO A 75 -7.14 -16.82 -2.35
CA PRO A 75 -7.02 -18.26 -2.62
C PRO A 75 -5.93 -18.91 -1.76
N THR A 76 -4.96 -18.12 -1.29
CA THR A 76 -3.85 -18.59 -0.45
C THR A 76 -4.03 -18.16 0.99
N ARG A 77 -3.89 -19.10 1.94
CA ARG A 77 -4.05 -18.81 3.38
C ARG A 77 -2.94 -17.95 3.92
N ASN A 78 -1.72 -18.16 3.48
CA ASN A 78 -0.56 -17.43 3.92
C ASN A 78 0.11 -16.77 2.72
N SER A 79 0.40 -15.50 2.84
CA SER A 79 1.18 -14.75 1.87
C SER A 79 2.17 -13.84 2.58
N GLY A 80 3.10 -13.29 1.85
CA GLY A 80 4.04 -12.33 2.37
C GLY A 80 4.32 -11.26 1.33
N GLU A 81 4.78 -10.12 1.78
CA GLU A 81 5.19 -9.00 0.95
C GLU A 81 6.56 -8.50 1.39
N ILE A 82 7.39 -8.17 0.42
CA ILE A 82 8.63 -7.42 0.63
C ILE A 82 8.48 -6.12 -0.14
N ARG A 83 8.51 -5.01 0.59
CA ARG A 83 8.33 -3.66 0.04
C ARG A 83 9.56 -2.79 0.33
N PRO A 84 10.56 -2.76 -0.55
CA PRO A 84 11.57 -1.73 -0.50
C PRO A 84 10.93 -0.37 -0.81
N ILE A 85 11.21 0.63 0.00
CA ILE A 85 10.79 2.02 -0.18
C ILE A 85 12.05 2.83 -0.39
N ILE A 86 12.20 3.42 -1.55
CA ILE A 86 13.36 4.21 -1.93
C ILE A 86 12.86 5.63 -2.22
N GLY A 87 13.35 6.60 -1.46
CA GLY A 87 12.88 7.98 -1.59
C GLY A 87 14.00 9.00 -1.65
N VAL A 88 13.75 10.07 -2.39
CA VAL A 88 14.61 11.25 -2.43
C VAL A 88 13.77 12.52 -2.34
N ARG A 89 14.24 13.48 -1.52
CA ARG A 89 13.65 14.81 -1.41
C ARG A 89 14.53 15.84 -2.10
N ILE A 90 13.95 16.56 -3.07
CA ILE A 90 14.61 17.61 -3.84
C ILE A 90 13.80 18.91 -3.66
N GLY A 91 14.25 19.77 -2.75
CA GLY A 91 13.48 20.94 -2.37
C GLY A 91 12.10 20.56 -1.82
N PRO A 92 11.01 21.08 -2.41
CA PRO A 92 9.64 20.73 -1.98
C PRO A 92 9.12 19.41 -2.58
N VAL A 93 9.89 18.73 -3.44
CA VAL A 93 9.44 17.53 -4.16
C VAL A 93 9.97 16.28 -3.51
N ASP A 94 9.08 15.33 -3.20
CA ASP A 94 9.40 13.96 -2.80
C ASP A 94 9.17 13.01 -3.98
N LEU A 95 10.17 12.20 -4.29
CA LEU A 95 10.09 11.11 -5.25
C LEU A 95 10.26 9.80 -4.51
N ILE A 96 9.32 8.88 -4.65
CA ILE A 96 9.32 7.59 -3.94
C ILE A 96 9.03 6.48 -4.93
N ALA A 97 9.78 5.40 -4.83
CA ALA A 97 9.57 4.16 -5.57
C ALA A 97 9.53 2.97 -4.61
N ASN A 98 8.56 2.10 -4.81
CA ASN A 98 8.33 0.89 -4.03
C ASN A 98 8.27 -0.31 -4.99
N PRO A 99 9.38 -1.00 -5.30
CA PRO A 99 9.36 -2.24 -6.07
C PRO A 99 8.87 -3.40 -5.18
N ILE A 100 7.55 -3.56 -5.09
CA ILE A 100 6.88 -4.53 -4.21
C ILE A 100 6.93 -5.91 -4.84
N LEU A 101 7.24 -6.91 -4.01
CA LEU A 101 7.21 -8.33 -4.35
C LEU A 101 6.29 -9.07 -3.38
N ASP A 102 5.25 -9.69 -3.93
CA ASP A 102 4.32 -10.53 -3.19
C ASP A 102 4.65 -12.00 -3.37
N THR A 103 4.41 -12.79 -2.35
CA THR A 103 4.66 -14.23 -2.36
C THR A 103 3.55 -15.02 -1.67
N ALA A 104 3.13 -16.10 -2.31
CA ALA A 104 2.31 -17.14 -1.70
C ALA A 104 3.15 -18.32 -1.19
N PHE A 105 4.48 -18.15 -1.03
CA PHE A 105 5.45 -19.15 -0.62
C PHE A 105 5.54 -20.38 -1.53
N GLN A 106 5.24 -20.19 -2.82
CA GLN A 106 5.28 -21.25 -3.84
C GLN A 106 6.60 -21.28 -4.63
N GLY A 107 7.60 -20.56 -4.16
CA GLY A 107 8.93 -20.48 -4.77
C GLY A 107 9.17 -19.14 -5.52
N LEU A 108 10.43 -18.91 -5.90
CA LEU A 108 10.84 -17.62 -6.49
C LEU A 108 10.18 -17.31 -7.86
N GLY A 109 9.83 -18.34 -8.63
CA GLY A 109 9.14 -18.16 -9.90
C GLY A 109 7.68 -17.71 -9.79
N ALA A 110 7.09 -17.81 -8.59
CA ALA A 110 5.72 -17.44 -8.30
C ALA A 110 5.65 -16.09 -7.49
N LEU A 111 6.73 -15.32 -7.51
CA LEU A 111 6.70 -13.95 -6.95
C LEU A 111 5.90 -13.05 -7.88
N ASP A 112 4.93 -12.34 -7.33
CA ASP A 112 4.18 -11.31 -8.04
C ASP A 112 4.86 -9.95 -7.89
N PHE A 113 4.92 -9.18 -8.98
CA PHE A 113 5.53 -7.87 -9.02
C PHE A 113 4.48 -6.78 -9.09
N ALA A 114 4.32 -6.07 -7.97
CA ALA A 114 3.29 -5.05 -7.79
C ALA A 114 3.88 -3.68 -7.40
N PRO A 115 4.70 -3.02 -8.28
CA PRO A 115 5.39 -1.80 -7.92
C PRO A 115 4.45 -0.61 -7.74
N ALA A 116 4.86 0.31 -6.86
CA ALA A 116 4.23 1.60 -6.69
C ALA A 116 5.25 2.74 -6.80
N ALA A 117 4.79 3.91 -7.22
CA ALA A 117 5.59 5.12 -7.28
C ALA A 117 4.76 6.33 -6.84
N ARG A 118 5.42 7.30 -6.20
CA ARG A 118 4.79 8.54 -5.77
C ARG A 118 5.68 9.74 -6.08
N VAL A 119 5.06 10.79 -6.58
CA VAL A 119 5.65 12.12 -6.73
C VAL A 119 4.79 13.08 -5.95
N ALA A 120 5.34 13.72 -4.91
CA ALA A 120 4.63 14.68 -4.07
C ALA A 120 5.28 16.05 -4.12
N TYR A 121 4.47 17.11 -4.10
CA TYR A 121 4.88 18.50 -3.98
C TYR A 121 4.35 19.07 -2.66
N ASN A 122 5.25 19.36 -1.74
CA ASN A 122 4.96 19.96 -0.43
C ASN A 122 4.90 21.49 -0.58
N PHE A 123 3.72 22.06 -0.71
CA PHE A 123 3.56 23.52 -0.87
C PHE A 123 3.47 24.25 0.45
N SER A 124 3.33 23.54 1.58
CA SER A 124 3.50 24.07 2.94
C SER A 124 3.99 22.94 3.88
N GLU A 125 4.21 23.29 5.14
CA GLU A 125 4.58 22.32 6.18
C GLU A 125 3.49 21.27 6.41
N ASN A 126 2.23 21.70 6.25
CA ASN A 126 1.06 20.86 6.53
C ASN A 126 0.42 20.26 5.27
N TRP A 127 0.67 20.80 4.08
CA TRP A 127 -0.05 20.40 2.88
C TRP A 127 0.88 19.95 1.76
N ALA A 128 0.49 18.84 1.14
CA ALA A 128 1.10 18.38 -0.10
C ALA A 128 0.02 17.91 -1.08
N VAL A 129 0.38 17.91 -2.36
CA VAL A 129 -0.36 17.21 -3.42
C VAL A 129 0.55 16.17 -4.04
N ALA A 130 -0.02 15.05 -4.46
CA ALA A 130 0.78 13.99 -5.05
C ALA A 130 0.08 13.28 -6.20
N LEU A 131 0.90 12.65 -7.04
CA LEU A 131 0.48 11.62 -7.98
C LEU A 131 1.06 10.30 -7.50
N GLU A 132 0.23 9.27 -7.44
CA GLU A 132 0.65 7.92 -7.07
C GLU A 132 0.22 6.95 -8.16
N HIS A 133 1.15 6.13 -8.58
CA HIS A 133 0.90 5.05 -9.53
C HIS A 133 1.08 3.71 -8.83
N TYR A 134 0.07 2.87 -8.90
CA TYR A 134 0.09 1.48 -8.44
C TYR A 134 -0.07 0.57 -9.64
N ALA A 135 0.80 -0.42 -9.75
CA ALA A 135 0.72 -1.43 -10.78
C ALA A 135 0.77 -2.84 -10.17
N ASP A 136 0.19 -3.79 -10.86
CA ASP A 136 0.31 -5.21 -10.60
C ASP A 136 0.56 -5.87 -11.96
N TYR A 137 1.78 -6.35 -12.16
CA TYR A 137 2.25 -6.96 -13.40
C TYR A 137 2.10 -8.47 -13.39
N GLY A 138 1.67 -9.06 -12.27
CA GLY A 138 1.60 -10.51 -12.06
C GLY A 138 2.97 -11.12 -11.79
N GLN A 139 3.09 -12.41 -12.04
CA GLN A 139 4.27 -13.18 -11.69
C GLN A 139 5.52 -12.75 -12.47
N LEU A 140 6.65 -12.60 -11.78
CA LEU A 140 7.94 -12.26 -12.39
C LEU A 140 8.37 -13.23 -13.49
N SER A 141 8.03 -14.52 -13.35
CA SER A 141 8.34 -15.55 -14.35
C SER A 141 7.43 -15.48 -15.58
N HIS A 142 6.27 -14.85 -15.47
CA HIS A 142 5.28 -14.75 -16.52
C HIS A 142 4.38 -13.52 -16.31
N LEU A 143 4.87 -12.36 -16.72
CA LEU A 143 4.13 -11.10 -16.57
C LEU A 143 2.82 -11.16 -17.36
N GLU A 144 1.77 -10.64 -16.76
CA GLU A 144 0.46 -10.52 -17.39
C GLU A 144 0.51 -9.66 -18.66
N PRO A 145 -0.28 -9.98 -19.69
CA PRO A 145 -0.42 -9.10 -20.83
C PRO A 145 -0.96 -7.73 -20.40
N PRO A 146 -0.69 -6.63 -21.13
CA PRO A 146 -1.07 -5.27 -20.73
C PRO A 146 -2.55 -5.09 -20.35
N SER A 147 -3.45 -5.87 -20.94
CA SER A 147 -4.88 -5.85 -20.60
C SER A 147 -5.22 -6.59 -19.29
N GLY A 148 -4.36 -7.49 -18.85
CA GLY A 148 -4.50 -8.25 -17.59
C GLY A 148 -3.82 -7.56 -16.40
N GLN A 149 -2.87 -6.68 -16.65
CA GLN A 149 -2.18 -5.91 -15.62
C GLN A 149 -3.15 -4.91 -14.96
N ARG A 150 -3.09 -4.75 -13.65
CA ARG A 150 -3.79 -3.66 -12.98
C ARG A 150 -2.88 -2.45 -12.93
N GLN A 151 -3.39 -1.29 -13.33
CA GLN A 151 -2.65 -0.03 -13.26
C GLN A 151 -3.61 1.09 -12.89
N THR A 152 -3.34 1.77 -11.78
CA THR A 152 -4.18 2.85 -11.26
C THR A 152 -3.32 4.06 -10.91
N LEU A 153 -3.72 5.23 -11.37
CA LEU A 153 -3.13 6.51 -11.00
C LEU A 153 -4.06 7.26 -10.08
N PHE A 154 -3.53 7.70 -8.94
CA PHE A 154 -4.23 8.53 -7.97
C PHE A 154 -3.73 9.97 -8.03
N ALA A 155 -4.66 10.91 -7.93
CA ALA A 155 -4.40 12.26 -7.49
C ALA A 155 -4.71 12.32 -5.99
N VAL A 156 -3.74 12.82 -5.20
CA VAL A 156 -3.77 12.75 -3.74
C VAL A 156 -3.56 14.13 -3.14
N VAL A 157 -4.24 14.40 -2.04
CA VAL A 157 -4.01 15.55 -1.17
C VAL A 157 -3.67 15.04 0.22
N ASP A 158 -2.54 15.47 0.76
CA ASP A 158 -2.13 15.20 2.13
C ASP A 158 -2.34 16.43 3.00
N TYR A 159 -2.90 16.22 4.15
CA TYR A 159 -2.88 17.16 5.26
C TYR A 159 -2.16 16.53 6.44
N LYS A 160 -1.05 17.13 6.84
CA LYS A 160 -0.20 16.68 7.95
C LYS A 160 -0.39 17.62 9.13
N SER A 161 -0.87 17.08 10.24
CA SER A 161 -1.05 17.82 11.49
C SER A 161 -0.86 16.88 12.66
N ASP A 162 -0.42 17.40 13.78
CA ASP A 162 -0.41 16.70 15.06
C ASP A 162 -1.72 17.08 15.81
N PRO A 163 -2.50 16.10 16.31
CA PRO A 163 -2.22 14.66 16.31
C PRO A 163 -2.84 13.89 15.12
N LEU A 164 -3.50 14.54 14.17
CA LEU A 164 -4.26 13.88 13.10
C LEU A 164 -3.76 14.29 11.72
N SER A 165 -3.36 13.32 10.92
CA SER A 165 -3.03 13.49 9.51
C SER A 165 -4.06 12.79 8.61
N VAL A 166 -4.28 13.35 7.41
CA VAL A 166 -5.23 12.84 6.42
C VAL A 166 -4.55 12.74 5.06
N ASP A 167 -4.68 11.58 4.41
CA ASP A 167 -4.37 11.37 3.00
C ASP A 167 -5.68 11.02 2.30
N PHE A 168 -6.04 11.78 1.28
CA PHE A 168 -7.23 11.52 0.46
C PHE A 168 -6.85 11.47 -1.01
N GLY A 169 -7.25 10.40 -1.69
CA GLY A 169 -6.94 10.17 -3.10
C GLY A 169 -8.12 9.73 -3.93
N ILE A 170 -8.12 10.19 -5.18
CA ILE A 170 -9.02 9.74 -6.24
C ILE A 170 -8.18 9.07 -7.31
N GLY A 171 -8.46 7.80 -7.59
CA GLY A 171 -7.73 6.97 -8.53
C GLY A 171 -8.55 6.58 -9.75
N HIS A 172 -7.89 6.51 -10.90
CA HIS A 172 -8.44 6.02 -12.15
C HIS A 172 -7.58 4.87 -12.70
N GLY A 173 -8.24 3.76 -13.02
CA GLY A 173 -7.59 2.60 -13.63
C GLY A 173 -7.51 2.73 -15.15
N PHE A 174 -6.35 2.37 -15.72
CA PHE A 174 -6.06 2.53 -17.15
C PHE A 174 -6.26 1.26 -17.98
N THR A 175 -6.44 0.11 -17.32
CA THR A 175 -6.50 -1.19 -17.98
C THR A 175 -7.85 -1.85 -17.75
N ALA A 176 -8.16 -2.87 -18.53
CA ALA A 176 -9.41 -3.62 -18.39
C ALA A 176 -9.48 -4.39 -17.05
N ALA A 177 -8.34 -4.71 -16.45
CA ALA A 177 -8.26 -5.40 -15.16
C ALA A 177 -8.37 -4.44 -13.97
N SER A 178 -8.26 -3.13 -14.19
CA SER A 178 -8.32 -2.11 -13.15
C SER A 178 -9.74 -1.61 -12.90
N ASP A 179 -10.02 -1.22 -11.65
CA ASP A 179 -11.26 -0.52 -11.32
C ASP A 179 -11.27 0.88 -11.95
N ALA A 180 -12.37 1.28 -12.57
CA ALA A 180 -12.46 2.55 -13.28
C ALA A 180 -12.34 3.76 -12.35
N LEU A 181 -12.81 3.65 -11.11
CA LEU A 181 -12.74 4.69 -10.08
C LEU A 181 -12.47 4.07 -8.72
N VAL A 182 -11.44 4.56 -8.04
CA VAL A 182 -11.07 4.17 -6.68
C VAL A 182 -10.94 5.42 -5.82
N LEU A 183 -11.56 5.42 -4.66
CA LEU A 183 -11.36 6.44 -3.63
C LEU A 183 -10.58 5.81 -2.50
N LYS A 184 -9.56 6.50 -2.00
CA LYS A 184 -8.84 6.11 -0.79
C LYS A 184 -8.83 7.25 0.22
N MET A 185 -8.87 6.89 1.50
CA MET A 185 -8.67 7.83 2.61
C MET A 185 -7.90 7.11 3.72
N ILE A 186 -6.82 7.72 4.16
CA ILE A 186 -6.02 7.27 5.30
C ILE A 186 -6.08 8.34 6.36
N LEU A 187 -6.45 7.95 7.57
CA LEU A 187 -6.42 8.79 8.75
C LEU A 187 -5.34 8.23 9.67
N SER A 188 -4.36 9.05 10.03
CA SER A 188 -3.26 8.67 10.91
C SER A 188 -3.24 9.53 12.16
N HIS A 189 -3.06 8.90 13.30
CA HIS A 189 -2.99 9.56 14.60
C HIS A 189 -1.75 9.06 15.34
N ASP A 190 -0.90 9.99 15.79
CA ASP A 190 0.27 9.71 16.63
C ASP A 190 -0.12 9.77 18.11
N PHE A 191 0.38 8.80 18.93
CA PHE A 191 0.06 8.66 20.35
C PHE A 191 1.25 9.04 21.23
#